data_1970b82b2acffb893b70e2f93b93cab3
#
_entry.id   1970b82b2acffb893b70e2f93b93cab3
#
_cell.length_a   1.000
_cell.length_b   1.000
_cell.length_c   1.000
_cell.angle_alpha   90.00
_cell.angle_beta   90.00
_cell.angle_gamma   90.00
#
_symmetry.space_group_name_H-M   'P 1'
#
loop_
_entity.id
_entity.type
_entity.pdbx_description
1 polymer ?
#
loop_
_entity_poly.entity_id
_entity_poly.type
_entity_poly.pdbx_seq_one_letter_code
_entity_poly.pdbx_strand_id
1 'polypeptide(L)'
;MNKPKTTLVAALALASLCVVSSAEAQQQPAPQLPQAPNMTFFVTSAGPGKGADLGGLEGADQYCQQLAQRHGAGGKTWRAYLSTQAVDGKPAVNAHDRIGKGPWQNFKGDIVAQSLDDLHSDNNKLGMNVSLTERGQVIPGVGFAPNRHDVLTGSTPEGKAFPAGEDRTCRNWTSSTQGSAMVGHIDRKGLRDDAASRSWNSSHPSRGPDGGCSQADLRSTGGDGLFYCFAAQ
;
A
#
# COMPACT_ATOMS: atom_id res chain seq x y z
N MET A 1 14.22 -96.42 44.22
CA MET A 1 13.39 -95.16 44.34
C MET A 1 14.27 -94.02 43.95
N ASN A 2 14.22 -93.65 42.66
CA ASN A 2 15.05 -92.55 42.10
C ASN A 2 14.19 -91.27 42.00
N LYS A 3 14.66 -90.16 42.62
CA LYS A 3 14.11 -88.85 42.46
C LYS A 3 14.78 -88.20 41.26
N PRO A 4 14.03 -87.49 40.41
CA PRO A 4 14.60 -86.70 39.33
C PRO A 4 15.06 -85.29 39.80
N LYS A 5 16.23 -84.91 39.30
CA LYS A 5 16.84 -83.60 39.51
C LYS A 5 16.24 -82.61 38.53
N THR A 6 15.68 -81.57 39.05
CA THR A 6 15.11 -80.48 38.23
C THR A 6 16.18 -79.40 37.97
N THR A 7 16.57 -79.22 36.72
CA THR A 7 17.52 -78.22 36.28
C THR A 7 16.82 -76.94 35.97
N LEU A 8 17.16 -75.84 36.69
CA LEU A 8 16.58 -74.48 36.48
C LEU A 8 17.42 -73.81 35.37
N VAL A 9 16.79 -73.51 34.26
CA VAL A 9 17.38 -72.71 33.17
C VAL A 9 16.98 -71.23 33.41
N ALA A 10 18.01 -70.39 33.71
CA ALA A 10 17.78 -68.95 33.83
C ALA A 10 17.84 -68.34 32.44
N ALA A 11 16.72 -67.76 32.01
CA ALA A 11 16.63 -66.96 30.79
C ALA A 11 17.05 -65.51 31.07
N LEU A 12 18.18 -65.05 30.53
CA LEU A 12 18.58 -63.62 30.50
C LEU A 12 17.76 -62.93 29.41
N ALA A 13 16.88 -62.00 29.81
CA ALA A 13 16.23 -61.08 28.90
C ALA A 13 17.12 -59.86 28.67
N LEU A 14 17.70 -59.73 27.47
CA LEU A 14 18.35 -58.49 27.03
C LEU A 14 17.29 -57.46 26.65
N ALA A 15 17.13 -56.41 27.47
CA ALA A 15 16.33 -55.25 27.14
C ALA A 15 17.14 -54.31 26.26
N SER A 16 16.83 -54.28 24.94
CA SER A 16 17.35 -53.23 24.01
C SER A 16 16.66 -51.91 24.26
N LEU A 17 17.37 -50.94 24.83
CA LEU A 17 16.91 -49.52 24.86
C LEU A 17 17.06 -48.95 23.46
N CYS A 18 15.94 -48.74 22.77
CA CYS A 18 15.85 -47.88 21.58
C CYS A 18 15.93 -46.41 22.03
N VAL A 19 17.07 -45.78 21.85
CA VAL A 19 17.19 -44.30 21.98
C VAL A 19 16.56 -43.69 20.75
N VAL A 20 15.35 -43.13 20.89
CA VAL A 20 14.68 -42.36 19.84
C VAL A 20 15.31 -40.95 19.87
N SER A 21 16.28 -40.70 18.99
CA SER A 21 16.78 -39.34 18.76
C SER A 21 15.71 -38.52 18.08
N SER A 22 15.07 -37.63 18.82
CA SER A 22 14.20 -36.59 18.27
C SER A 22 15.06 -35.61 17.50
N ALA A 23 15.08 -35.72 16.17
CA ALA A 23 15.66 -34.67 15.33
C ALA A 23 14.73 -33.46 15.41
N GLU A 24 15.11 -32.44 16.18
CA GLU A 24 14.49 -31.14 16.11
C GLU A 24 14.70 -30.58 14.69
N ALA A 25 13.62 -30.51 13.92
CA ALA A 25 13.63 -29.85 12.63
C ALA A 25 13.95 -28.36 12.86
N GLN A 26 15.16 -27.95 12.54
CA GLN A 26 15.53 -26.52 12.53
C GLN A 26 14.62 -25.80 11.52
N GLN A 27 13.64 -25.03 12.03
CA GLN A 27 12.86 -24.15 11.20
C GLN A 27 13.77 -23.11 10.57
N GLN A 28 13.93 -23.16 9.24
CA GLN A 28 14.61 -22.11 8.51
C GLN A 28 13.87 -20.78 8.75
N PRO A 29 14.61 -19.69 9.04
CA PRO A 29 14.00 -18.36 9.17
C PRO A 29 13.21 -18.03 7.91
N ALA A 30 12.02 -17.48 8.08
CA ALA A 30 11.22 -17.01 6.94
C ALA A 30 12.04 -15.98 6.12
N PRO A 31 11.94 -16.00 4.78
CA PRO A 31 12.63 -15.03 3.95
C PRO A 31 12.31 -13.60 4.41
N GLN A 32 13.34 -12.82 4.71
CA GLN A 32 13.16 -11.42 5.08
C GLN A 32 12.74 -10.63 3.85
N LEU A 33 11.70 -9.80 4.02
CA LEU A 33 11.29 -8.86 2.97
C LEU A 33 12.43 -7.85 2.72
N PRO A 34 12.61 -7.40 1.46
CA PRO A 34 13.56 -6.33 1.14
C PRO A 34 13.32 -5.10 2.02
N GLN A 35 14.39 -4.50 2.54
CA GLN A 35 14.33 -3.39 3.49
C GLN A 35 14.79 -2.09 2.86
N ALA A 36 14.09 -1.00 3.14
CA ALA A 36 14.40 0.35 2.67
C ALA A 36 14.21 1.38 3.81
N PRO A 37 15.07 1.40 4.84
CA PRO A 37 14.89 2.23 6.04
C PRO A 37 14.90 3.73 5.74
N ASN A 38 15.52 4.14 4.64
CA ASN A 38 15.60 5.55 4.22
C ASN A 38 14.42 5.99 3.34
N MET A 39 13.57 5.05 2.91
CA MET A 39 12.38 5.37 2.13
C MET A 39 11.48 6.37 2.87
N THR A 40 11.00 7.39 2.14
CA THR A 40 10.07 8.41 2.65
C THR A 40 8.87 8.62 1.74
N PHE A 41 8.80 7.86 0.63
CA PHE A 41 7.70 7.87 -0.33
C PHE A 41 7.50 6.47 -0.93
N PHE A 42 6.25 6.07 -1.12
CA PHE A 42 5.87 4.93 -1.95
C PHE A 42 4.42 5.03 -2.42
N VAL A 43 4.05 4.23 -3.43
CA VAL A 43 2.66 3.94 -3.78
C VAL A 43 2.29 2.58 -3.18
N THR A 44 1.12 2.43 -2.61
CA THR A 44 0.71 1.14 -2.04
C THR A 44 0.69 0.05 -3.12
N SER A 45 1.28 -1.12 -2.87
CA SER A 45 1.30 -2.23 -3.83
C SER A 45 -0.08 -2.85 -4.06
N ALA A 46 -0.99 -2.65 -3.10
CA ALA A 46 -2.40 -3.02 -3.15
C ALA A 46 -3.21 -2.02 -2.34
N GLY A 47 -4.49 -1.86 -2.66
CA GLY A 47 -5.44 -1.21 -1.78
C GLY A 47 -5.88 -2.15 -0.64
N PRO A 48 -6.64 -1.66 0.36
CA PRO A 48 -7.18 -2.49 1.44
C PRO A 48 -8.22 -3.54 0.98
N GLY A 49 -8.63 -3.51 -0.29
CA GLY A 49 -9.55 -4.50 -0.88
C GLY A 49 -11.04 -4.12 -0.80
N LYS A 50 -11.36 -2.92 -0.32
CA LYS A 50 -12.72 -2.38 -0.20
C LYS A 50 -12.96 -1.17 -1.12
N GLY A 51 -12.33 -1.16 -2.30
CA GLY A 51 -12.39 0.00 -3.19
C GLY A 51 -11.81 1.24 -2.54
N ALA A 52 -12.58 2.34 -2.53
CA ALA A 52 -12.19 3.60 -1.91
C ALA A 52 -12.63 3.73 -0.44
N ASP A 53 -13.24 2.71 0.18
CA ASP A 53 -13.43 2.66 1.62
C ASP A 53 -12.11 2.27 2.29
N LEU A 54 -11.37 3.28 2.72
CA LEU A 54 -10.08 3.17 3.37
C LEU A 54 -10.18 3.25 4.91
N GLY A 55 -11.39 3.40 5.45
CA GLY A 55 -11.61 3.74 6.86
C GLY A 55 -11.29 5.21 7.18
N GLY A 56 -11.54 6.10 6.22
CA GLY A 56 -11.21 7.52 6.31
C GLY A 56 -9.70 7.77 6.21
N LEU A 57 -9.29 9.01 6.54
CA LEU A 57 -7.85 9.36 6.55
C LEU A 57 -7.06 8.54 7.56
N GLU A 58 -7.65 8.25 8.71
CA GLU A 58 -6.98 7.49 9.76
C GLU A 58 -6.66 6.07 9.31
N GLY A 59 -7.62 5.37 8.72
CA GLY A 59 -7.41 4.02 8.19
C GLY A 59 -6.36 3.98 7.07
N ALA A 60 -6.39 4.97 6.19
CA ALA A 60 -5.38 5.10 5.13
C ALA A 60 -3.97 5.37 5.69
N ASP A 61 -3.84 6.22 6.71
CA ASP A 61 -2.56 6.49 7.39
C ASP A 61 -2.01 5.25 8.09
N GLN A 62 -2.87 4.52 8.80
CA GLN A 62 -2.50 3.26 9.44
C GLN A 62 -2.03 2.23 8.43
N TYR A 63 -2.67 2.17 7.25
CA TYR A 63 -2.25 1.27 6.18
C TYR A 63 -0.87 1.65 5.63
N CYS A 64 -0.61 2.95 5.37
CA CYS A 64 0.73 3.44 5.01
C CYS A 64 1.78 3.06 6.05
N GLN A 65 1.47 3.28 7.34
CA GLN A 65 2.38 2.96 8.45
C GLN A 65 2.74 1.48 8.50
N GLN A 66 1.74 0.60 8.35
CA GLN A 66 1.94 -0.85 8.35
C GLN A 66 2.78 -1.33 7.17
N LEU A 67 2.56 -0.79 5.97
CA LEU A 67 3.36 -1.13 4.80
C LEU A 67 4.81 -0.68 4.98
N ALA A 68 5.04 0.55 5.43
CA ALA A 68 6.38 1.07 5.71
C ALA A 68 7.11 0.26 6.78
N GLN A 69 6.42 -0.16 7.84
CA GLN A 69 7.00 -0.96 8.92
C GLN A 69 7.53 -2.31 8.44
N ARG A 70 6.82 -2.97 7.53
CA ARG A 70 7.25 -4.25 6.95
C ARG A 70 8.55 -4.15 6.15
N HIS A 71 8.92 -2.94 5.71
CA HIS A 71 10.09 -2.67 4.89
C HIS A 71 11.14 -1.80 5.60
N GLY A 72 11.16 -1.81 6.93
CA GLY A 72 12.18 -1.16 7.74
C GLY A 72 12.06 0.36 7.88
N ALA A 73 11.03 0.97 7.26
CA ALA A 73 10.80 2.43 7.31
C ALA A 73 9.76 2.84 8.36
N GLY A 74 9.36 1.94 9.27
CA GLY A 74 8.31 2.16 10.26
C GLY A 74 8.62 3.16 11.37
N GLY A 75 9.90 3.55 11.53
CA GLY A 75 10.31 4.57 12.52
C GLY A 75 9.89 6.01 12.18
N LYS A 76 9.27 6.23 11.03
CA LYS A 76 8.74 7.52 10.58
C LYS A 76 7.22 7.55 10.75
N THR A 77 6.63 8.75 10.82
CA THR A 77 5.18 8.94 10.75
C THR A 77 4.75 8.96 9.29
N TRP A 78 3.92 8.01 8.89
CA TRP A 78 3.44 7.92 7.51
C TRP A 78 2.02 8.47 7.36
N ARG A 79 1.79 9.18 6.26
CA ARG A 79 0.51 9.77 5.90
C ARG A 79 0.14 9.42 4.46
N ALA A 80 -1.12 9.09 4.26
CA ALA A 80 -1.69 8.97 2.92
C ALA A 80 -1.85 10.36 2.30
N TYR A 81 -1.47 10.53 1.04
CA TYR A 81 -1.73 11.74 0.27
C TYR A 81 -3.18 11.75 -0.22
N LEU A 82 -4.07 12.13 0.67
CA LEU A 82 -5.52 12.15 0.43
C LEU A 82 -6.12 13.42 0.99
N SER A 83 -6.93 14.12 0.19
CA SER A 83 -7.77 15.22 0.67
C SER A 83 -9.13 14.70 1.14
N THR A 84 -9.81 15.48 1.99
CA THR A 84 -11.23 15.31 2.30
C THR A 84 -11.99 16.60 2.03
N GLN A 85 -13.26 16.48 1.69
CA GLN A 85 -14.14 17.65 1.50
C GLN A 85 -14.83 18.02 2.79
N ALA A 86 -15.20 19.29 2.90
CA ALA A 86 -16.01 19.75 4.03
C ALA A 86 -17.40 19.08 3.99
N VAL A 87 -17.81 18.47 5.09
CA VAL A 87 -19.08 17.78 5.22
C VAL A 87 -19.54 17.77 6.69
N ASP A 88 -20.83 17.94 6.93
CA ASP A 88 -21.44 17.84 8.27
C ASP A 88 -20.72 18.69 9.34
N GLY A 89 -20.35 19.92 9.00
CA GLY A 89 -19.64 20.84 9.88
C GLY A 89 -18.16 20.51 10.12
N LYS A 90 -17.63 19.42 9.56
CA LYS A 90 -16.19 19.13 9.57
C LYS A 90 -15.49 19.89 8.45
N PRO A 91 -14.35 20.54 8.73
CA PRO A 91 -13.60 21.25 7.69
C PRO A 91 -12.98 20.28 6.69
N ALA A 92 -12.71 20.76 5.48
CA ALA A 92 -11.90 20.06 4.49
C ALA A 92 -10.46 19.87 4.99
N VAL A 93 -9.80 18.82 4.54
CA VAL A 93 -8.38 18.56 4.79
C VAL A 93 -7.66 18.50 3.45
N ASN A 94 -6.58 19.23 3.29
CA ASN A 94 -5.75 19.20 2.10
C ASN A 94 -4.69 18.10 2.20
N ALA A 95 -4.50 17.32 1.16
CA ALA A 95 -3.43 16.33 1.11
C ALA A 95 -2.04 16.96 1.25
N HIS A 96 -1.84 18.10 0.62
CA HIS A 96 -0.63 18.93 0.68
C HIS A 96 -0.18 19.21 2.13
N ASP A 97 -1.12 19.52 3.04
CA ASP A 97 -0.81 19.93 4.41
C ASP A 97 -0.46 18.74 5.34
N ARG A 98 -0.63 17.50 4.86
CA ARG A 98 -0.52 16.29 5.67
C ARG A 98 0.83 15.60 5.59
N ILE A 99 1.58 15.83 4.55
CA ILE A 99 2.71 14.98 4.13
C ILE A 99 4.10 15.49 4.54
N GLY A 100 4.19 16.59 5.28
CA GLY A 100 5.48 17.19 5.65
C GLY A 100 6.06 18.08 4.56
N LYS A 101 7.37 18.28 4.56
CA LYS A 101 8.05 19.29 3.71
C LYS A 101 9.02 18.71 2.68
N GLY A 102 9.34 17.42 2.76
CA GLY A 102 10.36 16.76 1.94
C GLY A 102 11.79 16.93 2.49
N PRO A 103 12.84 16.51 1.77
CA PRO A 103 12.72 15.77 0.52
C PRO A 103 12.15 14.37 0.70
N TRP A 104 11.54 13.84 -0.35
CA TRP A 104 11.04 12.46 -0.33
C TRP A 104 11.78 11.60 -1.34
N GLN A 105 12.08 10.37 -0.94
CA GLN A 105 12.75 9.38 -1.78
C GLN A 105 12.00 8.04 -1.76
N ASN A 106 12.05 7.36 -2.89
CA ASN A 106 11.40 6.07 -3.07
C ASN A 106 12.20 4.92 -2.43
N PHE A 107 11.75 3.69 -2.62
CA PHE A 107 12.41 2.47 -2.14
C PHE A 107 13.87 2.35 -2.55
N LYS A 108 14.23 2.81 -3.76
CA LYS A 108 15.58 2.74 -4.32
C LYS A 108 16.48 3.92 -3.92
N GLY A 109 15.93 4.91 -3.22
CA GLY A 109 16.63 6.13 -2.85
C GLY A 109 16.55 7.26 -3.88
N ASP A 110 15.78 7.07 -4.98
CA ASP A 110 15.58 8.15 -5.95
C ASP A 110 14.70 9.23 -5.34
N ILE A 111 15.13 10.48 -5.43
CA ILE A 111 14.37 11.64 -4.97
C ILE A 111 13.17 11.86 -5.89
N VAL A 112 11.98 11.87 -5.33
CA VAL A 112 10.72 12.13 -6.05
C VAL A 112 10.38 13.62 -6.10
N ALA A 113 10.71 14.35 -5.03
CA ALA A 113 10.59 15.79 -4.91
C ALA A 113 11.44 16.31 -3.74
N GLN A 114 11.96 17.54 -3.88
CA GLN A 114 12.79 18.19 -2.86
C GLN A 114 11.97 18.94 -1.80
N SER A 115 10.77 19.40 -2.16
CA SER A 115 9.88 20.18 -1.31
C SER A 115 8.43 20.03 -1.74
N LEU A 116 7.50 20.63 -0.98
CA LEU A 116 6.08 20.69 -1.35
C LEU A 116 5.87 21.44 -2.68
N ASP A 117 6.56 22.56 -2.88
CA ASP A 117 6.45 23.33 -4.12
C ASP A 117 7.00 22.53 -5.31
N ASP A 118 8.12 21.83 -5.12
CA ASP A 118 8.70 20.96 -6.15
C ASP A 118 7.74 19.81 -6.49
N LEU A 119 7.12 19.18 -5.48
CA LEU A 119 6.17 18.08 -5.66
C LEU A 119 4.95 18.50 -6.49
N HIS A 120 4.44 19.71 -6.30
CA HIS A 120 3.26 20.23 -6.99
C HIS A 120 3.60 21.07 -8.25
N SER A 121 4.84 21.03 -8.70
CA SER A 121 5.31 21.64 -9.94
C SER A 121 5.60 20.59 -11.01
N ASP A 122 5.99 21.05 -12.20
CA ASP A 122 6.48 20.18 -13.27
C ASP A 122 7.87 19.60 -13.02
N ASN A 123 8.57 20.03 -11.97
CA ASN A 123 9.93 19.59 -11.64
C ASN A 123 9.97 18.26 -10.88
N ASN A 124 8.85 17.84 -10.26
CA ASN A 124 8.80 16.55 -9.56
C ASN A 124 9.21 15.40 -10.49
N LYS A 125 9.78 14.35 -9.91
CA LYS A 125 10.30 13.21 -10.68
C LYS A 125 9.32 12.04 -10.75
N LEU A 126 8.06 12.25 -10.29
CA LEU A 126 7.03 11.21 -10.34
C LEU A 126 6.78 10.74 -11.77
N GLY A 127 6.60 9.46 -11.91
CA GLY A 127 6.39 8.75 -13.16
C GLY A 127 6.54 7.25 -12.92
N MET A 128 6.23 6.43 -13.89
CA MET A 128 6.13 4.97 -13.77
C MET A 128 7.36 4.32 -13.09
N ASN A 129 8.58 4.78 -13.41
CA ASN A 129 9.82 4.19 -12.89
C ASN A 129 10.27 4.73 -11.53
N VAL A 130 9.66 5.83 -11.07
CA VAL A 130 10.00 6.50 -9.80
C VAL A 130 8.89 6.31 -8.77
N SER A 131 7.62 6.24 -9.21
CA SER A 131 6.47 5.96 -8.34
C SER A 131 6.41 4.47 -7.96
N LEU A 132 7.41 4.03 -7.20
CA LEU A 132 7.56 2.64 -6.80
C LEU A 132 6.68 2.29 -5.60
N THR A 133 6.34 1.01 -5.48
CA THR A 133 5.66 0.48 -4.29
C THR A 133 6.59 0.44 -3.09
N GLU A 134 6.04 0.16 -1.91
CA GLU A 134 6.80 -0.10 -0.67
C GLU A 134 7.79 -1.27 -0.81
N ARG A 135 7.67 -2.06 -1.89
CA ARG A 135 8.55 -3.20 -2.22
C ARG A 135 9.58 -2.86 -3.29
N GLY A 136 9.61 -1.63 -3.77
CA GLY A 136 10.47 -1.20 -4.87
C GLY A 136 10.03 -1.69 -6.26
N GLN A 137 8.77 -2.10 -6.40
CA GLN A 137 8.21 -2.61 -7.64
C GLN A 137 7.53 -1.49 -8.44
N VAL A 138 7.60 -1.59 -9.75
CA VAL A 138 6.86 -0.74 -10.68
C VAL A 138 5.39 -1.18 -10.72
N ILE A 139 4.48 -0.23 -10.74
CA ILE A 139 3.04 -0.47 -10.93
C ILE A 139 2.76 -0.41 -12.46
N PRO A 140 2.11 -1.42 -13.03
CA PRO A 140 1.79 -1.42 -14.45
C PRO A 140 0.80 -0.31 -14.80
N GLY A 141 1.14 0.51 -15.79
CA GLY A 141 0.34 1.64 -16.28
C GLY A 141 -0.18 1.42 -17.69
N VAL A 142 -0.38 2.52 -18.44
CA VAL A 142 -0.86 2.48 -19.82
C VAL A 142 0.02 1.59 -20.70
N GLY A 143 -0.60 0.66 -21.42
CA GLY A 143 0.07 -0.31 -22.27
C GLY A 143 0.36 -1.66 -21.60
N PHE A 144 0.03 -1.82 -20.32
CA PHE A 144 0.14 -3.08 -19.59
C PHE A 144 -1.25 -3.63 -19.20
N ALA A 145 -1.31 -4.93 -18.96
CA ALA A 145 -2.49 -5.61 -18.43
C ALA A 145 -2.14 -6.35 -17.13
N PRO A 146 -2.85 -6.08 -16.01
CA PRO A 146 -3.85 -5.02 -15.88
C PRO A 146 -3.22 -3.63 -15.83
N ASN A 147 -3.91 -2.60 -16.38
CA ASN A 147 -3.56 -1.21 -16.13
C ASN A 147 -3.98 -0.84 -14.70
N ARG A 148 -3.07 -0.25 -13.90
CA ARG A 148 -3.31 0.12 -12.51
C ARG A 148 -2.78 1.52 -12.18
N HIS A 149 -2.78 2.42 -13.17
CA HIS A 149 -2.13 3.71 -13.04
C HIS A 149 -2.93 4.77 -12.26
N ASP A 150 -4.25 4.58 -12.12
CA ASP A 150 -5.09 5.49 -11.36
C ASP A 150 -4.85 5.30 -9.86
N VAL A 151 -4.47 6.38 -9.18
CA VAL A 151 -4.18 6.42 -7.76
C VAL A 151 -5.11 7.42 -7.08
N LEU A 152 -5.76 7.01 -6.00
CA LEU A 152 -6.69 7.82 -5.22
C LEU A 152 -5.96 8.99 -4.58
N THR A 153 -6.54 10.19 -4.69
CA THR A 153 -5.99 11.43 -4.09
C THR A 153 -7.05 12.36 -3.53
N GLY A 154 -8.21 12.49 -4.21
CA GLY A 154 -9.26 13.44 -3.84
C GLY A 154 -8.79 14.90 -3.88
N SER A 155 -7.73 15.21 -4.64
CA SER A 155 -7.03 16.48 -4.59
C SER A 155 -7.04 17.24 -5.90
N THR A 156 -6.99 18.57 -5.83
CA THR A 156 -6.65 19.44 -6.96
C THR A 156 -5.17 19.27 -7.34
N PRO A 157 -4.69 19.79 -8.48
CA PRO A 157 -3.28 19.73 -8.84
C PRO A 157 -2.35 20.30 -7.76
N GLU A 158 -2.80 21.29 -6.99
CA GLU A 158 -2.05 21.93 -5.89
C GLU A 158 -2.13 21.11 -4.57
N GLY A 159 -2.74 19.94 -4.59
CA GLY A 159 -2.89 19.09 -3.40
C GLY A 159 -3.95 19.58 -2.40
N LYS A 160 -4.83 20.47 -2.84
CA LYS A 160 -5.91 21.01 -2.01
C LYS A 160 -7.19 20.19 -2.16
N ALA A 161 -8.05 20.28 -1.16
CA ALA A 161 -9.39 19.71 -1.21
C ALA A 161 -10.24 20.42 -2.26
N PHE A 162 -11.12 19.65 -2.93
CA PHE A 162 -12.19 20.24 -3.73
C PHE A 162 -13.21 20.94 -2.82
N PRO A 163 -13.90 21.99 -3.32
CA PRO A 163 -15.02 22.61 -2.62
C PRO A 163 -16.09 21.58 -2.24
N ALA A 164 -16.90 21.91 -1.24
CA ALA A 164 -18.10 21.13 -0.94
C ALA A 164 -19.04 21.11 -2.14
N GLY A 165 -19.70 19.97 -2.37
CA GLY A 165 -20.60 19.78 -3.51
C GLY A 165 -20.44 18.40 -4.11
N GLU A 166 -19.98 18.32 -5.36
CA GLU A 166 -19.76 17.03 -6.02
C GLU A 166 -18.69 16.21 -5.27
N ASP A 167 -19.01 14.96 -4.91
CA ASP A 167 -18.11 14.08 -4.19
C ASP A 167 -16.89 13.73 -5.05
N ARG A 168 -15.71 14.03 -4.53
CA ARG A 168 -14.38 13.74 -5.13
C ARG A 168 -13.51 12.87 -4.24
N THR A 169 -14.08 12.29 -3.19
CA THR A 169 -13.35 11.60 -2.12
C THR A 169 -14.02 10.30 -1.66
N CYS A 170 -15.01 9.80 -2.42
CA CYS A 170 -15.80 8.64 -2.00
C CYS A 170 -16.28 8.78 -0.55
N ARG A 171 -16.99 9.88 -0.26
CA ARG A 171 -17.47 10.23 1.09
C ARG A 171 -16.34 10.29 2.12
N ASN A 172 -15.28 11.00 1.77
CA ASN A 172 -14.09 11.12 2.61
C ASN A 172 -13.49 9.76 2.98
N TRP A 173 -13.37 8.88 1.96
CA TRP A 173 -12.72 7.57 2.05
C TRP A 173 -13.44 6.55 2.93
N THR A 174 -14.77 6.65 2.97
CA THR A 174 -15.65 5.74 3.74
C THR A 174 -16.70 5.04 2.88
N SER A 175 -16.63 5.16 1.56
CA SER A 175 -17.57 4.53 0.64
C SER A 175 -16.86 3.55 -0.30
N SER A 176 -17.40 2.35 -0.40
CA SER A 176 -17.02 1.30 -1.37
C SER A 176 -18.07 1.09 -2.46
N THR A 177 -19.01 2.02 -2.61
CA THR A 177 -20.12 1.93 -3.56
C THR A 177 -20.32 3.28 -4.25
N GLN A 178 -21.26 4.07 -3.78
CA GLN A 178 -21.61 5.36 -4.35
C GLN A 178 -20.60 6.45 -4.06
N GLY A 179 -20.55 7.44 -4.92
CA GLY A 179 -19.64 8.57 -4.88
C GLY A 179 -18.61 8.50 -5.99
N SER A 180 -17.64 9.36 -5.91
CA SER A 180 -16.52 9.42 -6.85
C SER A 180 -15.26 9.87 -6.13
N ALA A 181 -14.10 9.47 -6.58
CA ALA A 181 -12.82 9.94 -6.11
C ALA A 181 -12.03 10.58 -7.24
N MET A 182 -11.41 11.74 -7.00
CA MET A 182 -10.37 12.23 -7.90
C MET A 182 -9.17 11.30 -7.84
N VAL A 183 -8.66 10.91 -9.01
CA VAL A 183 -7.45 10.09 -9.16
C VAL A 183 -6.37 10.84 -9.90
N GLY A 184 -5.13 10.42 -9.72
CA GLY A 184 -3.98 10.84 -10.50
C GLY A 184 -3.34 9.66 -11.21
N HIS A 185 -2.53 9.93 -12.26
CA HIS A 185 -1.85 8.91 -13.05
C HIS A 185 -0.39 8.78 -12.63
N ILE A 186 -0.02 7.64 -12.05
CA ILE A 186 1.37 7.37 -11.61
C ILE A 186 2.38 7.38 -12.76
N ASP A 187 1.95 7.05 -13.97
CA ASP A 187 2.77 6.99 -15.19
C ASP A 187 2.71 8.29 -16.02
N ARG A 188 1.90 9.27 -15.57
CA ARG A 188 1.66 10.56 -16.23
C ARG A 188 1.19 10.41 -17.67
N LYS A 189 0.37 9.41 -17.94
CA LYS A 189 -0.21 9.10 -19.24
C LYS A 189 -1.72 8.95 -19.12
N GLY A 190 -2.44 9.29 -20.18
CA GLY A 190 -3.89 9.12 -20.28
C GLY A 190 -4.32 8.95 -21.73
N LEU A 191 -5.62 9.03 -21.96
CA LEU A 191 -6.21 8.90 -23.31
C LEU A 191 -5.88 10.10 -24.21
N ARG A 192 -5.47 11.21 -23.61
CA ARG A 192 -5.07 12.44 -24.30
C ARG A 192 -3.72 12.91 -23.78
N ASP A 193 -3.07 13.78 -24.56
CA ASP A 193 -1.83 14.43 -24.13
C ASP A 193 -2.12 15.86 -23.67
N ASP A 194 -2.80 15.97 -22.50
CA ASP A 194 -3.14 17.24 -21.87
C ASP A 194 -2.66 17.27 -20.40
N ALA A 195 -2.76 18.42 -19.75
CA ALA A 195 -2.30 18.60 -18.38
C ALA A 195 -3.00 17.64 -17.39
N ALA A 196 -4.30 17.39 -17.56
CA ALA A 196 -5.05 16.47 -16.72
C ALA A 196 -4.53 15.04 -16.89
N SER A 197 -4.35 14.56 -18.10
CA SER A 197 -3.81 13.22 -18.38
C SER A 197 -2.41 13.01 -17.80
N ARG A 198 -1.61 14.08 -17.71
CA ARG A 198 -0.25 14.05 -17.14
C ARG A 198 -0.19 14.35 -15.65
N SER A 199 -1.33 14.61 -15.01
CA SER A 199 -1.37 14.92 -13.58
C SER A 199 -1.20 13.66 -12.74
N TRP A 200 -0.20 13.66 -11.87
CA TRP A 200 0.06 12.57 -10.95
C TRP A 200 -0.98 12.49 -9.82
N ASN A 201 -1.69 13.60 -9.53
CA ASN A 201 -2.60 13.70 -8.39
C ASN A 201 -4.02 14.19 -8.72
N SER A 202 -4.28 14.69 -9.94
CA SER A 202 -5.57 15.29 -10.27
C SER A 202 -5.91 15.14 -11.76
N SER A 203 -6.12 13.89 -12.19
CA SER A 203 -6.36 13.58 -13.60
C SER A 203 -7.85 13.58 -13.96
N HIS A 204 -8.61 12.71 -13.34
CA HIS A 204 -10.06 12.59 -13.56
C HIS A 204 -10.77 11.99 -12.34
N PRO A 205 -12.09 12.16 -12.22
CA PRO A 205 -12.88 11.44 -11.23
C PRO A 205 -13.00 9.96 -11.62
N SER A 206 -13.00 9.07 -10.62
CA SER A 206 -13.39 7.69 -10.79
C SER A 206 -14.87 7.58 -11.17
N ARG A 207 -15.23 6.51 -11.87
CA ARG A 207 -16.61 6.26 -12.33
C ARG A 207 -16.85 4.77 -12.52
N GLY A 208 -18.12 4.40 -12.53
CA GLY A 208 -18.56 3.05 -12.81
C GLY A 208 -20.07 2.92 -12.65
N PRO A 209 -20.64 1.72 -12.91
CA PRO A 209 -22.09 1.50 -12.80
C PRO A 209 -22.66 1.82 -11.42
N ASP A 210 -21.85 1.61 -10.36
CA ASP A 210 -22.25 1.84 -8.96
C ASP A 210 -21.81 3.21 -8.43
N GLY A 211 -21.21 4.05 -9.27
CA GLY A 211 -20.79 5.41 -8.93
C GLY A 211 -19.30 5.65 -9.13
N GLY A 212 -18.41 4.74 -8.75
CA GLY A 212 -16.96 4.89 -8.94
C GLY A 212 -16.12 4.62 -7.70
N CYS A 213 -16.71 4.20 -6.59
CA CYS A 213 -15.98 3.93 -5.34
C CYS A 213 -15.77 2.44 -5.06
N SER A 214 -16.47 1.55 -5.77
CA SER A 214 -16.29 0.11 -5.61
C SER A 214 -14.94 -0.35 -6.17
N GLN A 215 -14.43 -1.48 -5.66
CA GLN A 215 -13.20 -2.08 -6.18
C GLN A 215 -13.31 -2.42 -7.68
N ALA A 216 -14.51 -2.83 -8.13
CA ALA A 216 -14.78 -3.15 -9.53
C ALA A 216 -14.75 -1.89 -10.39
N ASP A 217 -15.39 -0.81 -9.94
CA ASP A 217 -15.41 0.47 -10.64
C ASP A 217 -14.00 1.06 -10.79
N LEU A 218 -13.22 1.07 -9.70
CA LEU A 218 -11.83 1.54 -9.74
C LEU A 218 -10.99 0.74 -10.74
N ARG A 219 -11.16 -0.58 -10.78
CA ARG A 219 -10.46 -1.43 -11.76
C ARG A 219 -10.91 -1.18 -13.21
N SER A 220 -12.16 -0.83 -13.40
CA SER A 220 -12.72 -0.59 -14.74
C SER A 220 -12.15 0.68 -15.40
N THR A 221 -11.63 1.62 -14.61
CA THR A 221 -11.03 2.87 -15.11
C THR A 221 -9.50 2.88 -15.13
N GLY A 222 -8.85 1.79 -14.69
CA GLY A 222 -7.39 1.71 -14.67
C GLY A 222 -6.77 1.89 -13.30
N GLY A 223 -7.56 1.75 -12.23
CA GLY A 223 -7.10 1.81 -10.84
C GLY A 223 -7.16 0.44 -10.14
N ASP A 224 -6.88 0.44 -8.86
CA ASP A 224 -7.02 -0.74 -7.98
C ASP A 224 -7.14 -0.33 -6.49
N GLY A 225 -7.60 0.88 -6.22
CA GLY A 225 -7.69 1.42 -4.87
C GLY A 225 -6.32 1.75 -4.24
N LEU A 226 -5.33 2.04 -5.07
CA LEU A 226 -3.98 2.43 -4.65
C LEU A 226 -3.95 3.90 -4.23
N PHE A 227 -3.01 4.25 -3.35
CA PHE A 227 -2.76 5.64 -2.94
C PHE A 227 -1.30 5.87 -2.57
N TYR A 228 -0.88 7.13 -2.58
CA TYR A 228 0.48 7.51 -2.22
C TYR A 228 0.63 7.61 -0.70
N CYS A 229 1.79 7.19 -0.21
CA CYS A 229 2.21 7.30 1.18
C CYS A 229 3.49 8.14 1.28
N PHE A 230 3.48 9.12 2.18
CA PHE A 230 4.60 10.01 2.43
C PHE A 230 4.97 9.99 3.92
N ALA A 231 6.25 10.02 4.23
CA ALA A 231 6.72 10.28 5.58
C ALA A 231 6.50 11.78 5.89
N ALA A 232 5.64 12.06 6.85
CA ALA A 232 5.45 13.39 7.42
C ALA A 232 6.60 13.68 8.38
N GLN A 233 7.40 14.69 8.05
CA GLN A 233 8.55 15.15 8.84
C GLN A 233 8.30 16.59 9.33
#